data_d7b35e1ae6a89ba7044573f1aa806572
#
_entry.id   d7b35e1ae6a89ba7044573f1aa806572
#
_cell.length_a   1.000
_cell.length_b   1.000
_cell.length_c   1.000
_cell.angle_alpha   90.00
_cell.angle_beta   90.00
_cell.angle_gamma   90.00
#
_symmetry.space_group_name_H-M   'P 1'
#
loop_
_entity.id
_entity.type
_entity.pdbx_description
1 polymer ?
#
loop_
_entity_poly.entity_id
_entity_poly.type
_entity_poly.pdbx_seq_one_letter_code
_entity_poly.pdbx_strand_id
1 'polypeptide(L)'
;TAPAIAAAALQSLKDSDGSMLLVLSADHVIQDVDAFHEAINIASQQVQSGKLATFGIVPTNANTGYGYIKSSKENSNGAHKVEEFVEKPDLKTAQTYLEQGNYLWNSGMFMFKADVLIDELTTHSSDIVNSVNNAINNATQDLDFIRLDKQAFESSPSDSIDYALMEKSDNVVVVPL
;
A
#
# COMPACT_ATOMS: atom_id res chain seq x y z
N THR A 1 -0.28 9.47 3.69
CA THR A 1 0.80 8.46 3.60
C THR A 1 1.40 8.38 2.19
N ALA A 2 0.61 8.62 1.13
CA ALA A 2 1.09 8.47 -0.24
C ALA A 2 2.38 9.25 -0.55
N PRO A 3 2.53 10.55 -0.16
CA PRO A 3 3.78 11.26 -0.43
C PRO A 3 5.02 10.67 0.26
N ALA A 4 4.85 10.15 1.49
CA ALA A 4 5.96 9.53 2.22
C ALA A 4 6.41 8.21 1.57
N ILE A 5 5.46 7.40 1.12
CA ILE A 5 5.73 6.14 0.43
C ILE A 5 6.36 6.41 -0.95
N ALA A 6 5.84 7.42 -1.68
CA ALA A 6 6.44 7.85 -2.95
C ALA A 6 7.89 8.33 -2.78
N ALA A 7 8.18 9.06 -1.68
CA ALA A 7 9.54 9.50 -1.36
C ALA A 7 10.48 8.32 -1.13
N ALA A 8 10.05 7.32 -0.36
CA ALA A 8 10.84 6.11 -0.14
C ALA A 8 11.08 5.34 -1.44
N ALA A 9 10.07 5.22 -2.31
CA ALA A 9 10.19 4.55 -3.59
C ALA A 9 11.17 5.28 -4.53
N LEU A 10 11.01 6.60 -4.71
CA LEU A 10 11.91 7.39 -5.56
C LEU A 10 13.36 7.39 -5.04
N GLN A 11 13.55 7.40 -3.71
CA GLN A 11 14.89 7.30 -3.14
C GLN A 11 15.49 5.92 -3.39
N SER A 12 14.72 4.85 -3.22
CA SER A 12 15.20 3.49 -3.43
C SER A 12 15.58 3.23 -4.91
N LEU A 13 14.91 3.87 -5.87
CA LEU A 13 15.26 3.80 -7.30
C LEU A 13 16.59 4.48 -7.64
N LYS A 14 17.07 5.44 -6.82
CA LYS A 14 18.42 6.02 -7.00
C LYS A 14 19.52 5.04 -6.62
N ASP A 15 19.23 4.15 -5.68
CA ASP A 15 20.23 3.22 -5.13
C ASP A 15 20.24 1.89 -5.89
N SER A 16 19.09 1.43 -6.40
CA SER A 16 18.97 0.15 -7.12
C SER A 16 17.70 0.07 -7.95
N ASP A 17 17.83 -0.32 -9.21
CA ASP A 17 16.67 -0.66 -10.05
C ASP A 17 15.97 -1.92 -9.53
N GLY A 18 14.64 -1.90 -9.51
CA GLY A 18 13.82 -3.06 -9.15
C GLY A 18 13.73 -3.36 -7.65
N SER A 19 14.06 -2.40 -6.80
CA SER A 19 13.88 -2.53 -5.34
C SER A 19 12.44 -2.87 -4.98
N MET A 20 12.26 -3.86 -4.08
CA MET A 20 10.97 -4.14 -3.46
C MET A 20 10.87 -3.43 -2.11
N LEU A 21 9.75 -2.78 -1.88
CA LEU A 21 9.45 -2.07 -0.64
C LEU A 21 8.37 -2.84 0.12
N LEU A 22 8.61 -3.07 1.40
CA LEU A 22 7.61 -3.51 2.36
C LEU A 22 7.29 -2.34 3.29
N VAL A 23 6.07 -1.83 3.20
CA VAL A 23 5.58 -0.70 4.00
C VAL A 23 4.78 -1.22 5.17
N LEU A 24 5.21 -0.87 6.37
CA LEU A 24 4.62 -1.32 7.63
C LEU A 24 4.23 -0.14 8.50
N SER A 25 3.14 -0.30 9.28
CA SER A 25 2.79 0.64 10.34
C SER A 25 3.76 0.47 11.52
N ALA A 26 4.26 1.59 12.06
CA ALA A 26 5.27 1.56 13.12
C ALA A 26 4.70 1.14 14.51
N ASP A 27 3.39 1.13 14.66
CA ASP A 27 2.65 0.87 15.91
C ASP A 27 1.92 -0.49 15.92
N HIS A 28 2.05 -1.28 14.85
CA HIS A 28 1.48 -2.62 14.82
C HIS A 28 2.38 -3.63 15.53
N VAL A 29 1.75 -4.54 16.29
CA VAL A 29 2.42 -5.68 16.93
C VAL A 29 1.97 -6.96 16.23
N ILE A 30 2.90 -7.61 15.56
CA ILE A 30 2.67 -8.90 14.90
C ILE A 30 2.93 -10.02 15.91
N GLN A 31 1.88 -10.76 16.28
CA GLN A 31 1.98 -11.84 17.25
C GLN A 31 2.44 -13.16 16.60
N ASP A 32 1.90 -13.49 15.43
CA ASP A 32 2.30 -14.66 14.66
C ASP A 32 3.30 -14.24 13.57
N VAL A 33 4.57 -14.26 13.95
CA VAL A 33 5.68 -13.85 13.07
C VAL A 33 5.87 -14.84 11.90
N ASP A 34 5.62 -16.12 12.13
CA ASP A 34 5.80 -17.15 11.10
C ASP A 34 4.73 -17.01 10.01
N ALA A 35 3.46 -16.83 10.40
CA ALA A 35 2.37 -16.54 9.45
C ALA A 35 2.63 -15.24 8.67
N PHE A 36 3.17 -14.22 9.33
CA PHE A 36 3.52 -12.96 8.66
C PHE A 36 4.64 -13.14 7.63
N HIS A 37 5.68 -13.91 7.95
CA HIS A 37 6.76 -14.21 7.00
C HIS A 37 6.24 -15.01 5.81
N GLU A 38 5.31 -15.95 6.01
CA GLU A 38 4.68 -16.69 4.91
C GLU A 38 3.87 -15.75 4.01
N ALA A 39 3.08 -14.86 4.59
CA ALA A 39 2.33 -13.85 3.82
C ALA A 39 3.25 -12.92 3.01
N ILE A 40 4.39 -12.48 3.57
CA ILE A 40 5.41 -11.71 2.84
C ILE A 40 5.98 -12.53 1.66
N ASN A 41 6.26 -13.81 1.85
CA ASN A 41 6.77 -14.66 0.77
C ASN A 41 5.76 -14.81 -0.36
N ILE A 42 4.46 -14.96 -0.05
CA ILE A 42 3.38 -14.99 -1.04
C ILE A 42 3.31 -13.64 -1.77
N ALA A 43 3.28 -12.54 -1.02
CA ALA A 43 3.23 -11.19 -1.57
C ALA A 43 4.42 -10.90 -2.49
N SER A 44 5.64 -11.34 -2.12
CA SER A 44 6.86 -11.10 -2.89
C SER A 44 6.80 -11.73 -4.29
N GLN A 45 6.19 -12.91 -4.44
CA GLN A 45 6.02 -13.58 -5.73
C GLN A 45 5.09 -12.76 -6.65
N GLN A 46 4.02 -12.19 -6.10
CA GLN A 46 3.10 -11.32 -6.84
C GLN A 46 3.76 -10.00 -7.23
N VAL A 47 4.51 -9.41 -6.30
CA VAL A 47 5.26 -8.17 -6.52
C VAL A 47 6.36 -8.35 -7.58
N GLN A 48 7.04 -9.49 -7.62
CA GLN A 48 7.99 -9.81 -8.69
C GLN A 48 7.34 -9.83 -10.06
N SER A 49 6.06 -10.22 -10.15
CA SER A 49 5.28 -10.18 -11.40
C SER A 49 4.66 -8.81 -11.72
N GLY A 50 4.99 -7.76 -10.95
CA GLY A 50 4.54 -6.38 -11.17
C GLY A 50 3.20 -6.04 -10.52
N LYS A 51 2.74 -6.80 -9.51
CA LYS A 51 1.54 -6.47 -8.74
C LYS A 51 1.86 -5.55 -7.57
N LEU A 52 0.85 -4.79 -7.14
CA LEU A 52 0.81 -4.13 -5.84
C LEU A 52 0.14 -5.09 -4.85
N ALA A 53 0.79 -5.43 -3.76
CA ALA A 53 0.25 -6.31 -2.74
C ALA A 53 -0.16 -5.53 -1.49
N THR A 54 -1.30 -5.89 -0.91
CA THR A 54 -1.72 -5.50 0.43
C THR A 54 -1.99 -6.73 1.27
N PHE A 55 -2.01 -6.56 2.60
CA PHE A 55 -2.30 -7.64 3.54
C PHE A 55 -3.67 -7.43 4.17
N GLY A 56 -4.49 -8.47 4.14
CA GLY A 56 -5.86 -8.42 4.60
C GLY A 56 -6.10 -9.26 5.83
N ILE A 57 -6.78 -8.70 6.83
CA ILE A 57 -7.13 -9.38 8.07
C ILE A 57 -8.57 -9.89 7.98
N VAL A 58 -8.82 -11.13 8.42
CA VAL A 58 -10.17 -11.69 8.47
C VAL A 58 -11.03 -10.91 9.47
N PRO A 59 -12.14 -10.29 9.04
CA PRO A 59 -12.98 -9.50 9.92
C PRO A 59 -13.67 -10.38 10.98
N THR A 60 -13.62 -9.95 12.24
CA THR A 60 -14.32 -10.60 13.37
C THR A 60 -15.58 -9.86 13.81
N ASN A 61 -15.76 -8.63 13.34
CA ASN A 61 -16.93 -7.78 13.62
C ASN A 61 -17.11 -6.73 12.52
N ALA A 62 -18.24 -6.01 12.53
CA ALA A 62 -18.53 -4.92 11.60
C ALA A 62 -17.91 -3.62 12.09
N ASN A 63 -16.61 -3.44 11.93
CA ASN A 63 -15.88 -2.25 12.37
C ASN A 63 -15.89 -1.17 11.30
N THR A 64 -16.33 0.04 11.64
CA THR A 64 -16.40 1.20 10.73
C THR A 64 -15.10 2.02 10.70
N GLY A 65 -14.13 1.68 11.53
CA GLY A 65 -12.83 2.36 11.60
C GLY A 65 -11.78 1.82 10.64
N TYR A 66 -12.08 0.70 9.94
CA TYR A 66 -11.15 0.05 9.02
C TYR A 66 -11.63 0.15 7.57
N GLY A 67 -10.67 0.10 6.64
CA GLY A 67 -10.94 -0.17 5.24
C GLY A 67 -11.29 -1.65 5.01
N TYR A 68 -12.11 -1.91 4.01
CA TYR A 68 -12.53 -3.26 3.60
C TYR A 68 -12.07 -3.55 2.17
N ILE A 69 -11.52 -4.73 1.97
CA ILE A 69 -10.99 -5.20 0.69
C ILE A 69 -11.81 -6.40 0.27
N LYS A 70 -12.54 -6.28 -0.84
CA LYS A 70 -13.24 -7.41 -1.45
C LYS A 70 -12.26 -8.25 -2.23
N SER A 71 -12.10 -9.50 -1.83
CA SER A 71 -11.23 -10.45 -2.50
C SER A 71 -12.02 -11.28 -3.52
N SER A 72 -11.43 -11.49 -4.70
CA SER A 72 -11.96 -12.43 -5.68
C SER A 72 -11.85 -13.88 -5.17
N LYS A 73 -12.64 -14.78 -5.79
CA LYS A 73 -12.50 -16.23 -5.54
C LYS A 73 -11.27 -16.82 -6.22
N GLU A 74 -10.70 -16.11 -7.17
CA GLU A 74 -9.48 -16.53 -7.84
C GLU A 74 -8.31 -16.40 -6.87
N ASN A 75 -7.61 -17.50 -6.65
CA ASN A 75 -6.45 -17.59 -5.77
C ASN A 75 -5.21 -17.90 -6.62
N SER A 76 -4.23 -17.01 -6.57
CA SER A 76 -2.91 -17.23 -7.19
C SER A 76 -1.90 -17.50 -6.07
N ASN A 77 -1.72 -18.77 -5.71
CA ASN A 77 -0.77 -19.20 -4.68
C ASN A 77 -0.91 -18.47 -3.33
N GLY A 78 -2.14 -18.30 -2.84
CA GLY A 78 -2.42 -17.63 -1.58
C GLY A 78 -2.71 -16.13 -1.68
N ALA A 79 -2.59 -15.52 -2.85
CA ALA A 79 -2.99 -14.15 -3.11
C ALA A 79 -4.30 -14.10 -3.92
N HIS A 80 -5.14 -13.13 -3.64
CA HIS A 80 -6.41 -12.90 -4.32
C HIS A 80 -6.40 -11.56 -5.05
N LYS A 81 -7.01 -11.48 -6.23
CA LYS A 81 -7.24 -10.20 -6.89
C LYS A 81 -8.19 -9.35 -6.03
N VAL A 82 -7.90 -8.08 -5.89
CA VAL A 82 -8.82 -7.10 -5.28
C VAL A 82 -9.89 -6.73 -6.29
N GLU A 83 -11.17 -6.89 -5.91
CA GLU A 83 -12.33 -6.49 -6.71
C GLU A 83 -12.85 -5.12 -6.31
N GLU A 84 -12.70 -4.77 -5.04
CA GLU A 84 -13.19 -3.51 -4.48
C GLU A 84 -12.38 -3.15 -3.24
N PHE A 85 -12.11 -1.88 -3.05
CA PHE A 85 -11.48 -1.35 -1.85
C PHE A 85 -12.35 -0.21 -1.32
N VAL A 86 -12.80 -0.29 -0.07
CA VAL A 86 -13.70 0.70 0.54
C VAL A 86 -13.16 1.15 1.88
N GLU A 87 -12.80 2.40 1.99
CA GLU A 87 -12.27 2.97 3.23
C GLU A 87 -13.41 3.41 4.16
N LYS A 88 -13.41 2.89 5.38
CA LYS A 88 -14.30 3.26 6.49
C LYS A 88 -15.79 3.34 6.12
N PRO A 89 -16.43 2.22 5.74
CA PRO A 89 -17.84 2.19 5.39
C PRO A 89 -18.74 2.52 6.60
N ASP A 90 -20.01 2.83 6.35
CA ASP A 90 -20.99 2.91 7.42
C ASP A 90 -21.27 1.52 8.06
N LEU A 91 -21.90 1.52 9.23
CA LEU A 91 -22.14 0.30 10.00
C LEU A 91 -22.97 -0.74 9.23
N LYS A 92 -23.98 -0.32 8.49
CA LYS A 92 -24.84 -1.21 7.72
C LYS A 92 -24.06 -1.88 6.59
N THR A 93 -23.23 -1.13 5.91
CA THR A 93 -22.34 -1.62 4.85
C THR A 93 -21.30 -2.58 5.43
N ALA A 94 -20.68 -2.24 6.56
CA ALA A 94 -19.71 -3.10 7.24
C ALA A 94 -20.34 -4.44 7.70
N GLN A 95 -21.60 -4.42 8.18
CA GLN A 95 -22.35 -5.64 8.51
C GLN A 95 -22.58 -6.51 7.27
N THR A 96 -22.98 -5.90 6.16
CA THR A 96 -23.15 -6.62 4.89
C THR A 96 -21.87 -7.29 4.42
N TYR A 97 -20.72 -6.60 4.54
CA TYR A 97 -19.41 -7.14 4.17
C TYR A 97 -19.02 -8.34 5.03
N LEU A 98 -19.28 -8.25 6.34
CA LEU A 98 -19.04 -9.38 7.26
C LEU A 98 -19.89 -10.61 6.90
N GLU A 99 -21.18 -10.41 6.57
CA GLU A 99 -22.11 -11.49 6.18
C GLU A 99 -21.73 -12.14 4.84
N GLN A 100 -21.18 -11.39 3.90
CA GLN A 100 -20.73 -11.91 2.59
C GLN A 100 -19.50 -12.81 2.71
N GLY A 101 -18.63 -12.59 3.72
CA GLY A 101 -17.50 -13.46 4.04
C GLY A 101 -16.33 -13.42 3.04
N ASN A 102 -16.36 -12.53 2.04
CA ASN A 102 -15.29 -12.34 1.05
C ASN A 102 -14.61 -10.96 1.15
N TYR A 103 -14.81 -10.27 2.25
CA TYR A 103 -14.11 -9.04 2.58
C TYR A 103 -13.08 -9.28 3.67
N LEU A 104 -11.96 -8.59 3.53
CA LEU A 104 -10.87 -8.54 4.53
C LEU A 104 -10.74 -7.10 5.01
N TRP A 105 -10.31 -6.89 6.25
CA TRP A 105 -9.87 -5.55 6.68
C TRP A 105 -8.54 -5.20 6.05
N ASN A 106 -8.42 -3.97 5.58
CA ASN A 106 -7.12 -3.41 5.20
C ASN A 106 -6.22 -3.26 6.42
N SER A 107 -5.08 -3.94 6.40
CA SER A 107 -4.10 -3.82 7.49
C SER A 107 -3.28 -2.54 7.45
N GLY A 108 -3.32 -1.79 6.33
CA GLY A 108 -2.43 -0.66 6.09
C GLY A 108 -0.97 -1.05 5.83
N MET A 109 -0.73 -2.33 5.55
CA MET A 109 0.58 -2.84 5.14
C MET A 109 0.58 -3.14 3.65
N PHE A 110 1.68 -2.80 2.96
CA PHE A 110 1.76 -2.91 1.51
C PHE A 110 3.13 -3.41 1.08
N MET A 111 3.17 -4.08 -0.07
CA MET A 111 4.40 -4.50 -0.71
C MET A 111 4.33 -4.30 -2.22
N PHE A 112 5.40 -3.74 -2.81
CA PHE A 112 5.46 -3.43 -4.24
C PHE A 112 6.89 -3.22 -4.71
N LYS A 113 7.13 -3.28 -6.02
CA LYS A 113 8.33 -2.72 -6.62
C LYS A 113 8.24 -1.20 -6.64
N ALA A 114 9.36 -0.54 -6.43
CA ALA A 114 9.41 0.92 -6.41
C ALA A 114 9.02 1.55 -7.75
N ASP A 115 9.50 0.98 -8.85
CA ASP A 115 9.16 1.40 -10.21
C ASP A 115 7.66 1.25 -10.51
N VAL A 116 7.08 0.07 -10.22
CA VAL A 116 5.66 -0.18 -10.40
C VAL A 116 4.80 0.78 -9.58
N LEU A 117 5.17 1.04 -8.32
CA LEU A 117 4.46 2.00 -7.49
C LEU A 117 4.46 3.40 -8.11
N ILE A 118 5.62 3.87 -8.58
CA ILE A 118 5.74 5.22 -9.15
C ILE A 118 4.96 5.33 -10.46
N ASP A 119 4.98 4.30 -11.31
CA ASP A 119 4.21 4.27 -12.55
C ASP A 119 2.69 4.33 -12.28
N GLU A 120 2.21 3.54 -11.33
CA GLU A 120 0.80 3.53 -10.92
C GLU A 120 0.39 4.86 -10.25
N LEU A 121 1.21 5.39 -9.35
CA LEU A 121 0.97 6.72 -8.76
C LEU A 121 1.00 7.84 -9.81
N THR A 122 1.86 7.75 -10.81
CA THR A 122 1.90 8.73 -11.90
C THR A 122 0.59 8.70 -12.70
N THR A 123 0.03 7.51 -12.90
CA THR A 123 -1.24 7.33 -13.61
C THR A 123 -2.43 7.88 -12.81
N HIS A 124 -2.49 7.64 -11.51
CA HIS A 124 -3.66 7.91 -10.68
C HIS A 124 -3.57 9.18 -9.84
N SER A 125 -2.36 9.67 -9.55
CA SER A 125 -2.09 10.79 -8.63
C SER A 125 -0.77 11.49 -8.96
N SER A 126 -0.59 11.91 -10.22
CA SER A 126 0.64 12.51 -10.75
C SER A 126 1.18 13.69 -9.95
N ASP A 127 0.28 14.50 -9.34
CA ASP A 127 0.69 15.68 -8.57
C ASP A 127 1.50 15.29 -7.33
N ILE A 128 1.21 14.15 -6.73
CA ILE A 128 2.00 13.60 -5.61
C ILE A 128 3.40 13.26 -6.10
N VAL A 129 3.50 12.51 -7.22
CA VAL A 129 4.80 12.09 -7.76
C VAL A 129 5.65 13.29 -8.16
N ASN A 130 5.05 14.29 -8.82
CA ASN A 130 5.75 15.51 -9.24
C ASN A 130 6.29 16.31 -8.06
N SER A 131 5.48 16.55 -7.04
CA SER A 131 5.88 17.29 -5.85
C SER A 131 6.97 16.57 -5.06
N VAL A 132 6.82 15.26 -4.88
CA VAL A 132 7.79 14.45 -4.13
C VAL A 132 9.11 14.31 -4.91
N ASN A 133 9.04 14.12 -6.23
CA ASN A 133 10.25 14.07 -7.06
C ASN A 133 11.03 15.39 -7.01
N ASN A 134 10.32 16.52 -7.03
CA ASN A 134 10.94 17.83 -6.83
C ASN A 134 11.60 17.94 -5.44
N ALA A 135 10.92 17.46 -4.39
CA ALA A 135 11.45 17.47 -3.03
C ALA A 135 12.72 16.62 -2.88
N ILE A 136 12.78 15.46 -3.56
CA ILE A 136 13.95 14.57 -3.54
C ILE A 136 15.10 15.15 -4.38
N ASN A 137 14.82 15.77 -5.53
CA ASN A 137 15.85 16.33 -6.39
C ASN A 137 16.53 17.56 -5.77
N ASN A 138 15.85 18.28 -4.87
CA ASN A 138 16.38 19.38 -4.10
C ASN A 138 16.76 19.01 -2.65
N ALA A 139 16.80 17.70 -2.35
CA ALA A 139 17.18 17.22 -1.03
C ALA A 139 18.65 17.52 -0.71
N THR A 140 18.93 17.67 0.56
CA THR A 140 20.29 17.88 1.08
C THR A 140 20.71 16.73 1.98
N GLN A 141 21.99 16.35 1.92
CA GLN A 141 22.57 15.39 2.86
C GLN A 141 22.89 16.08 4.18
N ASP A 142 22.40 15.50 5.28
CA ASP A 142 22.68 15.94 6.64
C ASP A 142 23.13 14.74 7.47
N LEU A 143 24.44 14.52 7.55
CA LEU A 143 25.05 13.31 8.13
C LEU A 143 24.48 12.05 7.46
N ASP A 144 23.81 11.19 8.24
CA ASP A 144 23.18 9.96 7.76
C ASP A 144 21.73 10.17 7.26
N PHE A 145 21.25 11.42 7.26
CA PHE A 145 19.88 11.75 6.87
C PHE A 145 19.82 12.42 5.50
N ILE A 146 18.79 12.06 4.73
CA ILE A 146 18.41 12.79 3.52
C ILE A 146 17.28 13.73 3.91
N ARG A 147 17.55 15.04 3.85
CA ARG A 147 16.56 16.09 4.13
C ARG A 147 15.88 16.49 2.83
N LEU A 148 14.63 16.10 2.66
CA LEU A 148 13.82 16.52 1.53
C LEU A 148 13.64 18.04 1.52
N ASP A 149 13.52 18.65 0.34
CA ASP A 149 13.12 20.05 0.28
C ASP A 149 11.73 20.23 0.86
N LYS A 150 11.68 21.04 1.93
CA LYS A 150 10.46 21.21 2.71
C LYS A 150 9.32 21.82 1.90
N GLN A 151 9.61 22.87 1.13
CA GLN A 151 8.59 23.61 0.39
C GLN A 151 7.98 22.74 -0.71
N ALA A 152 8.80 22.00 -1.44
CA ALA A 152 8.33 21.07 -2.48
C ALA A 152 7.53 19.94 -1.87
N PHE A 153 7.95 19.36 -0.73
CA PHE A 153 7.21 18.26 -0.10
C PHE A 153 5.86 18.74 0.48
N GLU A 154 5.82 19.91 1.11
CA GLU A 154 4.58 20.51 1.66
C GLU A 154 3.59 20.92 0.55
N SER A 155 4.04 21.10 -0.69
CA SER A 155 3.16 21.38 -1.83
C SER A 155 2.44 20.13 -2.35
N SER A 156 2.85 18.92 -1.92
CA SER A 156 2.20 17.68 -2.30
C SER A 156 0.77 17.60 -1.74
N PRO A 157 -0.20 17.08 -2.52
CA PRO A 157 -1.51 16.74 -1.98
C PRO A 157 -1.39 15.84 -0.75
N SER A 158 -2.12 16.18 0.33
CA SER A 158 -2.17 15.39 1.55
C SER A 158 -3.18 14.27 1.38
N ASP A 159 -2.73 13.12 0.89
CA ASP A 159 -3.59 11.97 0.62
C ASP A 159 -3.02 10.68 1.20
N SER A 160 -3.89 9.70 1.49
CA SER A 160 -3.46 8.35 1.87
C SER A 160 -3.11 7.54 0.62
N ILE A 161 -2.30 6.51 0.79
CA ILE A 161 -2.00 5.57 -0.31
C ILE A 161 -3.25 4.83 -0.75
N ASP A 162 -4.20 4.63 0.16
CA ASP A 162 -5.47 3.98 -0.10
C ASP A 162 -6.27 4.77 -1.14
N TYR A 163 -6.55 6.05 -0.87
CA TYR A 163 -7.27 6.94 -1.79
C TYR A 163 -6.46 7.35 -3.03
N ALA A 164 -5.16 7.56 -2.85
CA ALA A 164 -4.32 7.98 -3.96
C ALA A 164 -4.14 6.88 -5.02
N LEU A 165 -4.12 5.61 -4.58
CA LEU A 165 -3.75 4.49 -5.44
C LEU A 165 -4.61 3.24 -5.26
N MET A 166 -4.74 2.68 -4.04
CA MET A 166 -5.26 1.33 -3.86
C MET A 166 -6.73 1.17 -4.27
N GLU A 167 -7.54 2.23 -4.13
CA GLU A 167 -8.94 2.25 -4.59
C GLU A 167 -9.09 2.43 -6.11
N LYS A 168 -8.03 2.86 -6.80
CA LYS A 168 -8.07 3.23 -8.23
C LYS A 168 -7.41 2.22 -9.15
N SER A 169 -6.43 1.49 -8.63
CA SER A 169 -5.63 0.57 -9.42
C SER A 169 -6.29 -0.81 -9.55
N ASP A 170 -6.37 -1.30 -10.79
CA ASP A 170 -6.79 -2.68 -11.09
C ASP A 170 -5.67 -3.71 -10.89
N ASN A 171 -4.48 -3.26 -10.49
CA ASN A 171 -3.27 -4.08 -10.37
C ASN A 171 -2.99 -4.56 -8.95
N VAL A 172 -3.99 -4.49 -8.05
CA VAL A 172 -3.85 -4.81 -6.63
C VAL A 172 -4.23 -6.26 -6.34
N VAL A 173 -3.42 -6.92 -5.50
CA VAL A 173 -3.73 -8.22 -4.90
C VAL A 173 -3.74 -8.11 -3.37
N VAL A 174 -4.54 -8.93 -2.71
CA VAL A 174 -4.57 -9.05 -1.26
C VAL A 174 -4.08 -10.43 -0.84
N VAL A 175 -3.20 -10.47 0.15
CA VAL A 175 -2.75 -11.69 0.83
C VAL A 175 -3.39 -11.74 2.20
N PRO A 176 -4.21 -12.76 2.51
CA PRO A 176 -4.77 -12.94 3.85
C PRO A 176 -3.67 -13.18 4.89
N LEU A 177 -3.87 -12.59 6.08
CA LEU A 177 -2.96 -12.67 7.21
C LEU A 177 -3.73 -13.02 8.49
#